data_b06a438ea4b1431eab3ed51754b6e058
#
_entry.id   b06a438ea4b1431eab3ed51754b6e058
#
_cell.length_a   1.000
_cell.length_b   1.000
_cell.length_c   1.000
_cell.angle_alpha   90.00
_cell.angle_beta   90.00
_cell.angle_gamma   90.00
#
_symmetry.space_group_name_H-M   'P 1'
#
loop_
_entity.id
_entity.type
_entity.pdbx_description
1 polymer ?
#
loop_
_entity_poly.entity_id
_entity_poly.type
_entity_poly.pdbx_seq_one_letter_code
_entity_poly.pdbx_strand_id
1 'polypeptide(L)'
;AYRVAVVTESPRMVMHWRGQTVADLSRAFLDTNGAVKHASVRVEAGEEKTASAPHTLRDMTGSLKSASRRGLTERFDSTVGSFSLLMPFGGKTQRTPSQAMAALLPVLPGQTTEQGSVMAWGCDPDALSADPYTGAHSAVYTSVAKIVAAGADYHKAYLTLQEFFEKLRNEPARWGKPFSALLGALDAQLELGAAAIGGKDSMSGTFLDHDVPPTLISFAIAPVLAGEIVTTDFKAAGHGVY
;
A
#
# COMPACT_ATOMS: atom_id res chain seq x y z
N ALA A 1 33.99 -9.95 -1.03
CA ALA A 1 33.16 -9.63 -2.20
C ALA A 1 33.86 -10.19 -3.46
N TYR A 2 33.07 -10.65 -4.43
CA TYR A 2 33.55 -11.13 -5.71
C TYR A 2 32.98 -10.29 -6.84
N ARG A 3 33.78 -9.98 -7.85
CA ARG A 3 33.31 -9.35 -9.07
C ARG A 3 32.58 -10.39 -9.93
N VAL A 4 31.30 -10.25 -10.13
CA VAL A 4 30.45 -11.19 -10.87
C VAL A 4 30.13 -10.72 -12.29
N ALA A 5 30.33 -9.43 -12.60
CA ALA A 5 30.08 -8.86 -13.91
C ALA A 5 30.93 -7.61 -14.16
N VAL A 6 30.97 -7.18 -15.40
CA VAL A 6 31.59 -5.93 -15.89
C VAL A 6 30.57 -5.24 -16.80
N VAL A 7 30.38 -3.95 -16.63
CA VAL A 7 29.59 -3.15 -17.57
C VAL A 7 30.44 -2.88 -18.80
N THR A 8 29.87 -3.09 -19.99
CA THR A 8 30.55 -2.90 -21.29
C THR A 8 29.78 -1.90 -22.13
N GLU A 9 30.44 -1.31 -23.13
CA GLU A 9 29.82 -0.44 -24.12
C GLU A 9 28.93 -1.21 -25.12
N SER A 10 29.13 -2.52 -25.23
CA SER A 10 28.32 -3.36 -26.10
C SER A 10 26.87 -3.44 -25.56
N PRO A 11 25.83 -3.15 -26.38
CA PRO A 11 24.44 -3.22 -25.96
C PRO A 11 23.95 -4.68 -25.89
N ARG A 12 24.69 -5.52 -25.19
CA ARG A 12 24.41 -6.94 -25.05
C ARG A 12 24.60 -7.39 -23.59
N MET A 13 23.80 -8.34 -23.15
CA MET A 13 24.02 -9.10 -21.93
C MET A 13 24.67 -10.44 -22.33
N VAL A 14 25.90 -10.64 -21.93
CA VAL A 14 26.64 -11.87 -22.22
C VAL A 14 26.98 -12.56 -20.91
N MET A 15 26.69 -13.85 -20.83
CA MET A 15 27.02 -14.66 -19.67
C MET A 15 27.95 -15.81 -20.08
N HIS A 16 29.00 -15.99 -19.31
CA HIS A 16 29.97 -17.09 -19.51
C HIS A 16 29.95 -18.03 -18.32
N TRP A 17 29.97 -19.30 -18.58
CA TRP A 17 30.09 -20.34 -17.57
C TRP A 17 31.08 -21.39 -18.00
N ARG A 18 32.10 -21.65 -17.18
CA ARG A 18 33.18 -22.65 -17.46
C ARG A 18 33.79 -22.48 -18.84
N GLY A 19 34.06 -21.24 -19.26
CA GLY A 19 34.68 -20.92 -20.55
C GLY A 19 33.76 -20.97 -21.77
N GLN A 20 32.47 -21.24 -21.56
CA GLN A 20 31.45 -21.22 -22.63
C GLN A 20 30.50 -20.05 -22.46
N THR A 21 30.06 -19.48 -23.57
CA THR A 21 28.97 -18.51 -23.57
C THR A 21 27.64 -19.24 -23.41
N VAL A 22 26.95 -19.02 -22.32
CA VAL A 22 25.64 -19.65 -22.01
C VAL A 22 24.46 -18.74 -22.31
N ALA A 23 24.67 -17.43 -22.42
CA ALA A 23 23.69 -16.46 -22.89
C ALA A 23 24.39 -15.33 -23.63
N ASP A 24 23.76 -14.84 -24.68
CA ASP A 24 24.18 -13.67 -25.45
C ASP A 24 22.96 -13.00 -26.06
N LEU A 25 22.39 -12.00 -25.32
CA LEU A 25 21.14 -11.35 -25.62
C LEU A 25 21.35 -9.86 -25.90
N SER A 26 20.70 -9.32 -26.92
CA SER A 26 20.73 -7.88 -27.17
C SER A 26 19.90 -7.12 -26.14
N ARG A 27 20.32 -5.91 -25.79
CA ARG A 27 19.52 -5.00 -24.95
C ARG A 27 18.17 -4.68 -25.61
N ALA A 28 18.16 -4.49 -26.93
CA ALA A 28 16.92 -4.25 -27.65
C ALA A 28 15.90 -5.40 -27.45
N PHE A 29 16.33 -6.65 -27.42
CA PHE A 29 15.45 -7.77 -27.12
C PHE A 29 14.98 -7.75 -25.65
N LEU A 30 15.87 -7.49 -24.71
CA LEU A 30 15.54 -7.45 -23.29
C LEU A 30 14.58 -6.29 -22.95
N ASP A 31 14.75 -5.15 -23.61
CA ASP A 31 13.95 -3.95 -23.38
C ASP A 31 12.52 -4.05 -23.96
N THR A 32 12.25 -5.02 -24.86
CA THR A 32 10.91 -5.24 -25.43
C THR A 32 10.00 -6.11 -24.54
N ASN A 33 10.51 -6.72 -23.50
CA ASN A 33 9.78 -7.73 -22.70
C ASN A 33 9.21 -8.90 -23.55
N GLY A 34 9.78 -9.13 -24.75
CA GLY A 34 9.32 -10.16 -25.69
C GLY A 34 8.23 -9.69 -26.63
N ALA A 35 7.20 -10.51 -26.83
CA ALA A 35 6.11 -10.20 -27.76
C ALA A 35 5.18 -9.09 -27.24
N VAL A 36 4.75 -8.21 -28.13
CA VAL A 36 3.72 -7.19 -27.82
C VAL A 36 2.44 -7.91 -27.43
N LYS A 37 1.89 -7.57 -26.27
CA LYS A 37 0.64 -8.10 -25.77
C LYS A 37 -0.45 -7.03 -25.88
N HIS A 38 -1.63 -7.44 -26.32
CA HIS A 38 -2.80 -6.58 -26.41
C HIS A 38 -3.88 -7.13 -25.49
N ALA A 39 -4.57 -6.26 -24.76
CA ALA A 39 -5.74 -6.59 -23.97
C ALA A 39 -6.84 -5.57 -24.27
N SER A 40 -8.07 -6.04 -24.35
CA SER A 40 -9.24 -5.16 -24.41
C SER A 40 -9.73 -4.89 -22.98
N VAL A 41 -10.09 -3.66 -22.70
CA VAL A 41 -10.56 -3.21 -21.39
C VAL A 41 -11.99 -2.67 -21.55
N ARG A 42 -12.88 -3.06 -20.66
CA ARG A 42 -14.21 -2.49 -20.52
C ARG A 42 -14.45 -2.13 -19.06
N VAL A 43 -14.46 -0.84 -18.78
CA VAL A 43 -14.87 -0.33 -17.46
C VAL A 43 -16.38 -0.40 -17.39
N GLU A 44 -16.89 -1.06 -16.37
CA GLU A 44 -18.31 -1.10 -16.05
C GLU A 44 -18.63 0.01 -15.05
N ALA A 45 -19.81 0.62 -15.17
CA ALA A 45 -20.26 1.59 -14.20
C ALA A 45 -20.37 0.93 -12.82
N GLY A 46 -19.93 1.64 -11.77
CA GLY A 46 -20.07 1.15 -10.41
C GLY A 46 -21.53 0.85 -10.08
N GLU A 47 -21.76 -0.21 -9.31
CA GLU A 47 -23.09 -0.48 -8.79
C GLU A 47 -23.38 0.48 -7.64
N GLU A 48 -24.46 1.26 -7.77
CA GLU A 48 -25.05 1.94 -6.63
C GLU A 48 -25.58 0.89 -5.66
N LYS A 49 -24.73 0.44 -4.73
CA LYS A 49 -25.23 -0.41 -3.64
C LYS A 49 -26.15 0.46 -2.79
N THR A 50 -27.46 0.20 -2.92
CA THR A 50 -28.43 0.69 -1.95
C THR A 50 -27.88 0.41 -0.55
N ALA A 51 -27.71 1.47 0.24
CA ALA A 51 -27.27 1.34 1.61
C ALA A 51 -28.10 0.23 2.28
N SER A 52 -27.43 -0.82 2.73
CA SER A 52 -28.09 -1.86 3.52
C SER A 52 -28.78 -1.19 4.71
N ALA A 53 -29.91 -1.76 5.15
CA ALA A 53 -30.66 -1.23 6.30
C ALA A 53 -29.72 -0.88 7.44
N PRO A 54 -29.98 0.23 8.18
CA PRO A 54 -29.07 0.68 9.22
C PRO A 54 -28.89 -0.45 10.24
N HIS A 55 -27.66 -0.93 10.34
CA HIS A 55 -27.30 -1.92 11.33
C HIS A 55 -27.36 -1.28 12.72
N THR A 56 -27.86 -2.00 13.69
CA THR A 56 -27.78 -1.56 15.09
C THR A 56 -26.30 -1.48 15.50
N LEU A 57 -25.98 -0.66 16.50
CA LEU A 57 -24.64 -0.62 17.08
C LEU A 57 -24.15 -2.02 17.49
N ARG A 58 -25.10 -2.87 17.98
CA ARG A 58 -24.79 -4.26 18.34
C ARG A 58 -24.40 -5.10 17.14
N ASP A 59 -25.08 -4.96 16.01
CA ASP A 59 -24.74 -5.68 14.77
C ASP A 59 -23.38 -5.25 14.22
N MET A 60 -23.13 -3.93 14.24
CA MET A 60 -21.84 -3.37 13.81
C MET A 60 -20.69 -3.91 14.67
N THR A 61 -20.82 -3.83 16.01
CA THR A 61 -19.76 -4.27 16.92
C THR A 61 -19.62 -5.79 17.00
N GLY A 62 -20.64 -6.54 16.67
CA GLY A 62 -20.64 -8.02 16.59
C GLY A 62 -20.09 -8.57 15.27
N SER A 63 -19.88 -7.73 14.27
CA SER A 63 -19.40 -8.17 12.95
C SER A 63 -17.91 -8.56 12.98
N LEU A 64 -17.51 -9.49 12.09
CA LEU A 64 -16.08 -9.83 11.92
C LEU A 64 -15.23 -8.64 11.45
N LYS A 65 -15.83 -7.65 10.77
CA LYS A 65 -15.15 -6.42 10.36
C LYS A 65 -14.70 -5.59 11.57
N SER A 66 -15.50 -5.58 12.64
CA SER A 66 -15.23 -4.88 13.90
C SER A 66 -14.41 -5.71 14.89
N ALA A 67 -14.08 -6.94 14.56
CA ALA A 67 -13.30 -7.82 15.43
C ALA A 67 -11.89 -7.26 15.68
N SER A 68 -11.43 -7.36 16.91
CA SER A 68 -10.07 -6.95 17.29
C SER A 68 -9.01 -7.73 16.51
N ARG A 69 -8.02 -7.01 15.98
CA ARG A 69 -6.83 -7.57 15.32
C ARG A 69 -5.66 -7.74 16.29
N ARG A 70 -5.89 -7.53 17.60
CA ARG A 70 -4.84 -7.48 18.61
C ARG A 70 -3.98 -8.75 18.63
N GLY A 71 -4.59 -9.92 18.55
CA GLY A 71 -3.84 -11.19 18.57
C GLY A 71 -2.86 -11.34 17.41
N LEU A 72 -3.21 -10.87 16.20
CA LEU A 72 -2.30 -10.86 15.04
C LEU A 72 -1.19 -9.83 15.25
N THR A 73 -1.55 -8.62 15.68
CA THR A 73 -0.61 -7.52 15.91
C THR A 73 0.44 -7.89 16.96
N GLU A 74 0.03 -8.42 18.11
CA GLU A 74 0.96 -8.83 19.19
C GLU A 74 1.90 -9.96 18.76
N ARG A 75 1.46 -10.78 17.82
CA ARG A 75 2.26 -11.91 17.33
C ARG A 75 3.30 -11.51 16.27
N PHE A 76 2.98 -10.56 15.42
CA PHE A 76 3.77 -10.28 14.20
C PHE A 76 4.35 -8.88 14.13
N ASP A 77 3.70 -7.87 14.71
CA ASP A 77 3.99 -6.46 14.42
C ASP A 77 4.46 -5.66 15.64
N SER A 78 4.51 -6.25 16.83
CA SER A 78 4.93 -5.52 18.03
C SER A 78 6.43 -5.40 18.11
N THR A 79 6.93 -4.18 18.23
CA THR A 79 8.31 -3.84 18.67
C THR A 79 9.45 -4.50 17.91
N VAL A 80 9.28 -4.91 16.67
CA VAL A 80 10.39 -5.40 15.87
C VAL A 80 11.32 -4.23 15.58
N GLY A 81 12.55 -4.26 16.11
CA GLY A 81 13.63 -3.36 15.77
C GLY A 81 13.92 -2.18 16.71
N SER A 82 13.29 -2.04 17.86
CA SER A 82 13.60 -1.06 18.94
C SER A 82 13.50 0.43 18.58
N PHE A 83 13.23 0.82 17.35
CA PHE A 83 13.14 2.22 16.91
C PHE A 83 11.72 2.73 16.75
N SER A 84 10.71 1.95 17.18
CA SER A 84 9.29 2.30 17.02
C SER A 84 8.93 3.52 17.89
N LEU A 85 8.36 4.53 17.24
CA LEU A 85 7.80 5.73 17.87
C LEU A 85 6.29 5.59 18.10
N LEU A 86 5.58 5.00 17.14
CA LEU A 86 4.18 4.62 17.28
C LEU A 86 4.07 3.10 17.29
N MET A 87 3.52 2.59 18.37
CA MET A 87 3.19 1.17 18.54
C MET A 87 1.81 0.90 17.94
N PRO A 88 1.51 -0.36 17.55
CA PRO A 88 0.19 -0.75 17.07
C PRO A 88 -0.95 -0.40 18.02
N PHE A 89 -0.67 -0.40 19.33
CA PHE A 89 -1.58 0.08 20.36
C PHE A 89 -0.88 1.10 21.24
N GLY A 90 -1.44 2.28 21.34
CA GLY A 90 -0.94 3.40 22.13
C GLY A 90 -1.75 3.64 23.41
N GLY A 91 -1.48 4.77 24.04
CA GLY A 91 -2.06 5.20 25.31
C GLY A 91 -1.45 4.51 26.51
N LYS A 92 -1.75 5.01 27.71
CA LYS A 92 -1.20 4.54 28.99
C LYS A 92 -1.40 3.04 29.23
N THR A 93 -2.49 2.48 28.73
CA THR A 93 -2.84 1.06 28.90
C THR A 93 -2.57 0.23 27.66
N GLN A 94 -2.00 0.83 26.59
CA GLN A 94 -1.72 0.19 25.31
C GLN A 94 -2.96 -0.53 24.71
N ARG A 95 -4.09 0.17 24.70
CA ARG A 95 -5.37 -0.35 24.19
C ARG A 95 -5.95 0.45 23.04
N THR A 96 -5.41 1.63 22.76
CA THR A 96 -5.88 2.50 21.68
C THR A 96 -5.19 2.12 20.37
N PRO A 97 -5.91 1.59 19.36
CA PRO A 97 -5.30 1.22 18.08
C PRO A 97 -4.67 2.44 17.40
N SER A 98 -3.45 2.32 16.93
CA SER A 98 -2.81 3.32 16.07
C SER A 98 -3.20 3.10 14.62
N GLN A 99 -3.42 4.20 13.89
CA GLN A 99 -3.77 4.17 12.46
C GLN A 99 -2.55 4.38 11.55
N ALA A 100 -1.39 4.58 12.15
CA ALA A 100 -0.11 4.70 11.46
C ALA A 100 0.98 4.00 12.28
N MET A 101 2.07 3.65 11.62
CA MET A 101 3.32 3.29 12.27
C MET A 101 4.33 4.42 12.11
N ALA A 102 5.19 4.63 13.10
CA ALA A 102 6.33 5.52 13.00
C ALA A 102 7.55 4.90 13.66
N ALA A 103 8.71 5.09 13.05
CA ALA A 103 9.97 4.59 13.57
C ALA A 103 11.11 5.54 13.23
N LEU A 104 12.13 5.60 14.11
CA LEU A 104 13.38 6.29 13.82
C LEU A 104 14.11 5.57 12.67
N LEU A 105 14.87 6.35 11.90
CA LEU A 105 15.75 5.78 10.89
C LEU A 105 16.91 5.05 11.59
N PRO A 106 17.32 3.87 11.11
CA PRO A 106 18.42 3.12 11.70
C PRO A 106 19.73 3.87 11.51
N VAL A 107 20.51 3.94 12.58
CA VAL A 107 21.85 4.53 12.61
C VAL A 107 22.88 3.52 13.13
N LEU A 108 24.16 3.79 12.94
CA LEU A 108 25.23 2.93 13.42
C LEU A 108 25.26 2.87 14.96
N PRO A 109 25.75 1.77 15.55
CA PRO A 109 25.92 1.66 17.00
C PRO A 109 26.65 2.87 17.60
N GLY A 110 26.09 3.46 18.65
CA GLY A 110 26.63 4.65 19.32
C GLY A 110 26.21 5.99 18.70
N GLN A 111 25.48 5.99 17.58
CA GLN A 111 24.86 7.18 17.00
C GLN A 111 23.40 7.30 17.44
N THR A 112 22.90 8.54 17.43
CA THR A 112 21.49 8.87 17.71
C THR A 112 20.92 9.67 16.55
N THR A 113 19.60 9.60 16.37
CA THR A 113 18.87 10.39 15.37
C THR A 113 17.50 10.77 15.92
N GLU A 114 17.00 11.91 15.51
CA GLU A 114 15.60 12.30 15.68
C GLU A 114 14.80 12.16 14.38
N GLN A 115 15.48 11.80 13.29
CA GLN A 115 14.83 11.54 12.01
C GLN A 115 14.13 10.20 12.04
N GLY A 116 12.90 10.21 11.61
CA GLY A 116 12.07 9.02 11.48
C GLY A 116 11.28 9.01 10.17
N SER A 117 10.49 7.99 10.03
CA SER A 117 9.46 7.88 9.00
C SER A 117 8.14 7.50 9.63
N VAL A 118 7.06 7.99 9.04
CA VAL A 118 5.70 7.59 9.38
C VAL A 118 5.06 6.97 8.14
N MET A 119 4.34 5.87 8.33
CA MET A 119 3.62 5.18 7.27
C MET A 119 2.21 4.83 7.73
N ALA A 120 1.25 4.96 6.82
CA ALA A 120 -0.12 4.50 7.03
C ALA A 120 -0.68 3.91 5.73
N TRP A 121 -1.77 3.19 5.86
CA TRP A 121 -2.45 2.55 4.73
C TRP A 121 -3.92 2.96 4.63
N GLY A 122 -4.44 2.92 3.41
CA GLY A 122 -5.86 3.09 3.10
C GLY A 122 -6.35 1.98 2.20
N CYS A 123 -7.50 1.44 2.53
CA CYS A 123 -8.21 0.44 1.72
C CYS A 123 -9.62 0.27 2.29
N ASP A 124 -10.60 0.21 1.39
CA ASP A 124 -11.97 -0.21 1.70
C ASP A 124 -12.42 -1.23 0.65
N PRO A 125 -12.42 -2.54 0.98
CA PRO A 125 -12.80 -3.58 0.04
C PRO A 125 -14.26 -3.50 -0.42
N ASP A 126 -15.15 -2.93 0.37
CA ASP A 126 -16.57 -2.77 -0.02
C ASP A 126 -16.73 -1.63 -1.03
N ALA A 127 -16.04 -0.50 -0.79
CA ALA A 127 -15.99 0.60 -1.73
C ALA A 127 -15.36 0.18 -3.07
N LEU A 128 -14.23 -0.54 -3.02
CA LEU A 128 -13.55 -1.08 -4.21
C LEU A 128 -14.42 -2.09 -4.97
N SER A 129 -15.22 -2.89 -4.27
CA SER A 129 -16.15 -3.84 -4.89
C SER A 129 -17.36 -3.16 -5.51
N ALA A 130 -17.80 -2.03 -4.97
CA ALA A 130 -18.90 -1.25 -5.51
C ALA A 130 -18.46 -0.44 -6.74
N ASP A 131 -17.34 0.25 -6.63
CA ASP A 131 -16.71 1.03 -7.69
C ASP A 131 -15.20 1.08 -7.48
N PRO A 132 -14.41 0.35 -8.29
CA PRO A 132 -12.96 0.31 -8.14
C PRO A 132 -12.28 1.69 -8.26
N TYR A 133 -12.80 2.59 -9.08
CA TYR A 133 -12.27 3.95 -9.23
C TYR A 133 -12.41 4.74 -7.93
N THR A 134 -13.63 4.88 -7.42
CA THR A 134 -13.92 5.64 -6.18
C THR A 134 -13.24 4.99 -4.97
N GLY A 135 -13.23 3.65 -4.91
CA GLY A 135 -12.59 2.93 -3.83
C GLY A 135 -11.08 3.14 -3.78
N ALA A 136 -10.41 3.13 -4.94
CA ALA A 136 -8.98 3.37 -5.02
C ALA A 136 -8.61 4.85 -4.76
N HIS A 137 -9.39 5.80 -5.29
CA HIS A 137 -9.24 7.22 -5.00
C HIS A 137 -9.32 7.47 -3.48
N SER A 138 -10.35 6.94 -2.83
CA SER A 138 -10.52 7.03 -1.37
C SER A 138 -9.40 6.34 -0.58
N ALA A 139 -8.84 5.24 -1.09
CA ALA A 139 -7.73 4.55 -0.45
C ALA A 139 -6.48 5.45 -0.37
N VAL A 140 -6.16 6.19 -1.44
CA VAL A 140 -5.05 7.15 -1.47
C VAL A 140 -5.28 8.27 -0.46
N TYR A 141 -6.44 8.92 -0.49
CA TYR A 141 -6.77 9.97 0.48
C TYR A 141 -6.71 9.47 1.92
N THR A 142 -7.23 8.27 2.18
CA THR A 142 -7.23 7.68 3.53
C THR A 142 -5.81 7.44 4.05
N SER A 143 -4.90 6.92 3.22
CA SER A 143 -3.52 6.69 3.62
C SER A 143 -2.79 8.00 3.94
N VAL A 144 -2.99 9.03 3.12
CA VAL A 144 -2.40 10.36 3.31
C VAL A 144 -2.99 11.06 4.54
N ALA A 145 -4.32 11.05 4.72
CA ALA A 145 -4.97 11.63 5.89
C ALA A 145 -4.46 11.03 7.22
N LYS A 146 -4.21 9.72 7.24
CA LYS A 146 -3.68 9.03 8.42
C LYS A 146 -2.25 9.45 8.77
N ILE A 147 -1.35 9.64 7.79
CA ILE A 147 0.00 10.14 8.10
C ILE A 147 -0.03 11.59 8.59
N VAL A 148 -0.93 12.43 8.03
CA VAL A 148 -1.15 13.80 8.50
C VAL A 148 -1.65 13.80 9.95
N ALA A 149 -2.63 12.96 10.27
CA ALA A 149 -3.13 12.81 11.64
C ALA A 149 -2.04 12.32 12.62
N ALA A 150 -1.03 11.61 12.13
CA ALA A 150 0.13 11.17 12.90
C ALA A 150 1.26 12.21 12.99
N GLY A 151 1.11 13.41 12.39
CA GLY A 151 2.06 14.51 12.49
C GLY A 151 2.92 14.75 11.26
N ALA A 152 2.71 14.04 10.16
CA ALA A 152 3.50 14.20 8.95
C ALA A 152 3.03 15.34 8.05
N ASP A 153 3.97 15.92 7.33
CA ASP A 153 3.71 16.84 6.21
C ASP A 153 3.45 16.03 4.93
N TYR A 154 2.22 16.07 4.43
CA TYR A 154 1.82 15.28 3.25
C TYR A 154 2.51 15.74 1.96
N HIS A 155 3.02 16.98 1.88
CA HIS A 155 3.79 17.45 0.73
C HIS A 155 5.13 16.71 0.56
N LYS A 156 5.57 16.00 1.60
CA LYS A 156 6.77 15.16 1.59
C LYS A 156 6.43 13.67 1.44
N ALA A 157 5.15 13.35 1.23
CA ALA A 157 4.70 11.99 1.13
C ALA A 157 4.99 11.37 -0.24
N TYR A 158 5.35 10.10 -0.21
CA TYR A 158 5.36 9.22 -1.36
C TYR A 158 4.43 8.04 -1.11
N LEU A 159 3.93 7.45 -2.19
CA LEU A 159 3.01 6.33 -2.13
C LEU A 159 3.65 5.05 -2.66
N THR A 160 3.17 3.92 -2.16
CA THR A 160 3.31 2.63 -2.82
C THR A 160 1.94 1.98 -2.91
N LEU A 161 1.66 1.29 -4.01
CA LEU A 161 0.36 0.67 -4.24
C LEU A 161 0.51 -0.85 -4.23
N GLN A 162 -0.40 -1.52 -3.56
CA GLN A 162 -0.51 -2.97 -3.57
C GLN A 162 -1.85 -3.36 -4.18
N GLU A 163 -1.82 -4.11 -5.28
CA GLU A 163 -3.02 -4.56 -5.95
C GLU A 163 -3.18 -6.08 -5.88
N PHE A 164 -4.44 -6.53 -5.73
CA PHE A 164 -4.80 -7.93 -5.82
C PHE A 164 -6.19 -8.07 -6.43
N PHE A 165 -6.24 -8.65 -7.63
CA PHE A 165 -7.46 -8.87 -8.41
C PHE A 165 -7.56 -10.32 -8.84
N GLU A 166 -8.76 -10.72 -9.27
CA GLU A 166 -9.01 -12.02 -9.88
C GLU A 166 -8.19 -12.24 -11.15
N LYS A 167 -8.10 -13.48 -11.62
CA LYS A 167 -7.49 -13.80 -12.92
C LYS A 167 -8.23 -13.08 -14.03
N LEU A 168 -7.53 -12.25 -14.78
CA LEU A 168 -8.13 -11.37 -15.81
C LEU A 168 -8.59 -12.12 -17.04
N ARG A 169 -7.93 -13.23 -17.38
CA ARG A 169 -8.24 -14.05 -18.56
C ARG A 169 -8.29 -13.17 -19.83
N ASN A 170 -9.06 -13.55 -20.83
CA ASN A 170 -9.36 -12.75 -22.02
C ASN A 170 -10.73 -12.06 -21.89
N GLU A 171 -11.06 -11.56 -20.72
CA GLU A 171 -12.35 -10.98 -20.38
C GLU A 171 -12.21 -9.47 -20.14
N PRO A 172 -12.67 -8.61 -21.08
CA PRO A 172 -12.50 -7.16 -21.00
C PRO A 172 -13.03 -6.52 -19.70
N ALA A 173 -14.13 -7.04 -19.14
CA ALA A 173 -14.70 -6.54 -17.90
C ALA A 173 -13.78 -6.82 -16.69
N ARG A 174 -13.10 -7.96 -16.66
CA ARG A 174 -12.12 -8.28 -15.61
C ARG A 174 -10.91 -7.35 -15.66
N TRP A 175 -10.44 -7.01 -16.86
CA TRP A 175 -9.40 -6.01 -17.10
C TRP A 175 -9.85 -4.59 -16.70
N GLY A 176 -11.15 -4.33 -16.80
CA GLY A 176 -11.75 -3.05 -16.41
C GLY A 176 -11.55 -2.70 -14.93
N LYS A 177 -11.58 -3.68 -14.04
CA LYS A 177 -11.48 -3.44 -12.59
C LYS A 177 -10.12 -2.86 -12.16
N PRO A 178 -8.97 -3.52 -12.41
CA PRO A 178 -7.67 -2.94 -12.06
C PRO A 178 -7.40 -1.65 -12.82
N PHE A 179 -7.81 -1.55 -14.09
CA PHE A 179 -7.65 -0.32 -14.87
C PHE A 179 -8.41 0.85 -14.24
N SER A 180 -9.67 0.64 -13.83
CA SER A 180 -10.49 1.65 -13.15
C SER A 180 -9.88 2.04 -11.80
N ALA A 181 -9.42 1.08 -11.01
CA ALA A 181 -8.75 1.35 -9.74
C ALA A 181 -7.48 2.18 -9.90
N LEU A 182 -6.64 1.86 -10.90
CA LEU A 182 -5.44 2.64 -11.20
C LEU A 182 -5.75 4.07 -11.62
N LEU A 183 -6.81 4.30 -12.40
CA LEU A 183 -7.25 5.65 -12.77
C LEU A 183 -7.67 6.45 -11.54
N GLY A 184 -8.47 5.87 -10.63
CA GLY A 184 -8.87 6.54 -9.40
C GLY A 184 -7.68 6.86 -8.50
N ALA A 185 -6.72 5.93 -8.38
CA ALA A 185 -5.49 6.18 -7.63
C ALA A 185 -4.61 7.25 -8.30
N LEU A 186 -4.57 7.32 -9.63
CA LEU A 186 -3.84 8.35 -10.38
C LEU A 186 -4.44 9.74 -10.14
N ASP A 187 -5.76 9.87 -10.23
CA ASP A 187 -6.42 11.16 -10.03
C ASP A 187 -6.16 11.70 -8.61
N ALA A 188 -6.29 10.85 -7.59
CA ALA A 188 -5.94 11.23 -6.22
C ALA A 188 -4.48 11.65 -6.05
N GLN A 189 -3.54 10.99 -6.75
CA GLN A 189 -2.12 11.39 -6.75
C GLN A 189 -1.92 12.77 -7.38
N LEU A 190 -2.59 13.05 -8.49
CA LEU A 190 -2.51 14.34 -9.17
C LEU A 190 -3.10 15.46 -8.31
N GLU A 191 -4.24 15.21 -7.66
CA GLU A 191 -4.89 16.18 -6.77
C GLU A 191 -4.05 16.51 -5.54
N LEU A 192 -3.41 15.51 -4.95
CA LEU A 192 -2.58 15.66 -3.74
C LEU A 192 -1.14 16.06 -4.03
N GLY A 193 -0.69 15.94 -5.27
CA GLY A 193 0.72 16.11 -5.62
C GLY A 193 1.64 15.04 -5.01
N ALA A 194 1.10 13.87 -4.66
CA ALA A 194 1.83 12.77 -4.03
C ALA A 194 2.08 11.64 -5.01
N ALA A 195 3.34 11.37 -5.33
CA ALA A 195 3.71 10.38 -6.35
C ALA A 195 3.80 8.96 -5.77
N ALA A 196 3.29 7.98 -6.49
CA ALA A 196 3.61 6.58 -6.25
C ALA A 196 5.02 6.26 -6.78
N ILE A 197 5.90 5.79 -5.91
CA ILE A 197 7.30 5.45 -6.24
C ILE A 197 7.46 3.98 -6.66
N GLY A 198 6.42 3.20 -6.54
CA GLY A 198 6.40 1.79 -6.88
C GLY A 198 5.18 1.09 -6.34
N GLY A 199 5.21 -0.21 -6.40
CA GLY A 199 4.12 -1.04 -5.91
C GLY A 199 4.30 -2.48 -6.32
N LYS A 200 3.26 -3.27 -6.09
CA LYS A 200 3.19 -4.67 -6.50
C LYS A 200 1.74 -4.98 -6.89
N ASP A 201 1.57 -5.56 -8.03
CA ASP A 201 0.29 -6.05 -8.53
C ASP A 201 0.25 -7.57 -8.62
N SER A 202 -0.93 -8.12 -8.51
CA SER A 202 -1.19 -9.54 -8.74
C SER A 202 -2.60 -9.75 -9.26
N MET A 203 -2.69 -10.39 -10.42
CA MET A 203 -3.95 -10.75 -11.07
C MET A 203 -4.14 -12.28 -11.03
N SER A 204 -3.93 -12.86 -9.84
CA SER A 204 -3.98 -14.32 -9.61
C SER A 204 -5.03 -14.75 -8.60
N GLY A 205 -5.87 -13.82 -8.14
CA GLY A 205 -6.81 -14.01 -7.04
C GLY A 205 -8.08 -14.80 -7.41
N THR A 206 -7.93 -15.91 -8.11
CA THR A 206 -9.03 -16.83 -8.42
C THR A 206 -8.66 -18.24 -7.98
N PHE A 207 -9.50 -18.85 -7.15
CA PHE A 207 -9.40 -20.24 -6.76
C PHE A 207 -10.72 -20.96 -7.11
N LEU A 208 -10.66 -21.91 -8.04
CA LEU A 208 -11.82 -22.57 -8.64
C LEU A 208 -12.77 -21.51 -9.25
N ASP A 209 -13.97 -21.35 -8.68
CA ASP A 209 -15.03 -20.41 -9.04
C ASP A 209 -15.10 -19.19 -8.11
N HIS A 210 -14.20 -19.10 -7.13
CA HIS A 210 -14.14 -17.98 -6.20
C HIS A 210 -13.11 -16.95 -6.65
N ASP A 211 -13.55 -15.73 -6.87
CA ASP A 211 -12.71 -14.58 -7.16
C ASP A 211 -12.51 -13.75 -5.88
N VAL A 212 -11.30 -13.24 -5.66
CA VAL A 212 -11.07 -12.25 -4.62
C VAL A 212 -11.80 -10.94 -4.95
N PRO A 213 -12.29 -10.20 -3.95
CA PRO A 213 -12.80 -8.86 -4.19
C PRO A 213 -11.69 -7.95 -4.75
N PRO A 214 -12.05 -6.98 -5.61
CA PRO A 214 -11.12 -5.95 -6.06
C PRO A 214 -10.40 -5.33 -4.88
N THR A 215 -9.07 -5.30 -4.93
CA THR A 215 -8.25 -4.79 -3.82
C THR A 215 -7.16 -3.87 -4.36
N LEU A 216 -7.16 -2.63 -3.90
CA LEU A 216 -6.04 -1.70 -4.01
C LEU A 216 -5.79 -1.09 -2.63
N ILE A 217 -4.58 -1.28 -2.12
CA ILE A 217 -4.13 -0.70 -0.87
C ILE A 217 -3.12 0.39 -1.21
N SER A 218 -3.37 1.62 -0.74
CA SER A 218 -2.40 2.70 -0.78
C SER A 218 -1.64 2.74 0.53
N PHE A 219 -0.31 2.76 0.46
CA PHE A 219 0.56 3.07 1.58
C PHE A 219 1.16 4.44 1.35
N ALA A 220 0.96 5.38 2.27
CA ALA A 220 1.63 6.67 2.29
C ALA A 220 2.78 6.64 3.29
N ILE A 221 3.94 7.14 2.89
CA ILE A 221 5.12 7.26 3.75
C ILE A 221 5.70 8.67 3.65
N ALA A 222 6.08 9.26 4.78
CA ALA A 222 6.74 10.56 4.83
C ALA A 222 7.84 10.57 5.88
N PRO A 223 8.92 11.37 5.70
CA PRO A 223 9.88 11.66 6.76
C PRO A 223 9.22 12.52 7.85
N VAL A 224 9.67 12.34 9.09
CA VAL A 224 9.15 13.05 10.25
C VAL A 224 10.24 13.17 11.31
N LEU A 225 10.17 14.20 12.15
CA LEU A 225 10.96 14.28 13.37
C LEU A 225 10.22 13.57 14.51
N ALA A 226 10.95 12.89 15.38
CA ALA A 226 10.37 12.15 16.50
C ALA A 226 9.45 13.01 17.38
N GLY A 227 9.82 14.28 17.59
CA GLY A 227 9.04 15.23 18.39
C GLY A 227 7.76 15.73 17.71
N GLU A 228 7.58 15.51 16.43
CA GLU A 228 6.38 15.90 15.66
C GLU A 228 5.30 14.82 15.66
N ILE A 229 5.62 13.60 16.08
CA ILE A 229 4.68 12.48 16.08
C ILE A 229 3.52 12.73 17.05
N VAL A 230 2.32 12.59 16.54
CA VAL A 230 1.06 12.66 17.29
C VAL A 230 0.56 11.26 17.61
N THR A 231 0.45 10.95 18.90
CA THR A 231 -0.10 9.67 19.37
C THR A 231 -1.63 9.69 19.40
N THR A 232 -2.27 8.53 19.42
CA THR A 232 -3.73 8.37 19.25
C THR A 232 -4.57 8.62 20.53
N ASP A 233 -3.92 8.86 21.66
CA ASP A 233 -4.59 9.11 22.94
C ASP A 233 -5.05 10.59 23.07
N PHE A 234 -6.11 10.82 23.80
CA PHE A 234 -6.55 12.17 24.17
C PHE A 234 -5.52 12.87 25.06
N LYS A 235 -5.19 14.12 24.75
CA LYS A 235 -4.13 14.88 25.44
C LYS A 235 -4.63 15.68 26.61
N ALA A 236 -5.72 16.40 26.45
CA ALA A 236 -6.28 17.26 27.50
C ALA A 236 -7.80 17.38 27.39
N ALA A 237 -8.45 17.63 28.51
CA ALA A 237 -9.87 17.96 28.54
C ALA A 237 -10.11 19.30 27.82
N GLY A 238 -11.18 19.36 27.02
CA GLY A 238 -11.54 20.54 26.23
C GLY A 238 -10.97 20.61 24.82
N HIS A 239 -10.08 19.67 24.43
CA HIS A 239 -9.65 19.57 23.04
C HIS A 239 -10.79 19.08 22.13
N GLY A 240 -10.87 19.64 20.92
CA GLY A 240 -11.79 19.18 19.90
C GLY A 240 -11.46 17.77 19.42
N VAL A 241 -12.50 17.00 19.11
CA VAL A 241 -12.40 15.68 18.47
C VAL A 241 -13.10 15.79 17.12
N TYR A 242 -12.37 15.43 16.03
CA TYR A 242 -12.82 15.59 14.65
C TYR A 242 -12.90 14.23 13.96
#